data_32f67a394103489c3222b92b6675ea0a
#
_entry.id   32f67a394103489c3222b92b6675ea0a
#
_cell.length_a   1.000
_cell.length_b   1.000
_cell.length_c   1.000
_cell.angle_alpha   90.00
_cell.angle_beta   90.00
_cell.angle_gamma   90.00
#
_symmetry.space_group_name_H-M   'P 1'
#
loop_
_entity.id
_entity.type
_entity.pdbx_description
1 polymer ?
#
loop_
_entity_poly.entity_id
_entity_poly.type
_entity_poly.pdbx_seq_one_letter_code
_entity_poly.pdbx_strand_id
1 'polypeptide(L)'
;GDYGNKLVVSGSVFPFFDATTKKMQIGGDTYTLVSKMKDVGIDSLRDLIIGYALMYYNTPYLWGGRSPYGIDCSGLSQIVYRMAGIDLPRDASQQVTLGQNYSFLEEAMPGDLAFFGDETGAITHVGIIWEQNRIIHASGRVRVDKIDHQGIFNEDLKRYTHNLKVIKRILTD
;
A
#
# COMPACT_ATOMS: atom_id res chain seq x y z
N GLY A 1 26.45 -24.86 6.77
CA GLY A 1 25.71 -24.91 8.03
C GLY A 1 24.23 -24.75 7.76
N ASP A 2 23.43 -25.55 8.44
CA ASP A 2 21.98 -25.50 8.31
C ASP A 2 21.45 -24.28 9.10
N TYR A 3 21.26 -23.15 8.41
CA TYR A 3 20.82 -21.89 9.01
C TYR A 3 19.29 -21.84 9.26
N GLY A 4 18.57 -22.95 9.08
CA GLY A 4 17.15 -23.06 9.29
C GLY A 4 16.32 -22.20 8.31
N ASN A 5 15.01 -22.18 8.52
CA ASN A 5 14.08 -21.36 7.72
C ASN A 5 14.15 -19.89 8.14
N LYS A 6 14.20 -19.00 7.16
CA LYS A 6 14.10 -17.56 7.35
C LYS A 6 12.74 -17.07 6.84
N LEU A 7 12.04 -16.30 7.66
CA LEU A 7 10.80 -15.67 7.26
C LEU A 7 11.09 -14.42 6.41
N VAL A 8 10.42 -14.32 5.27
CA VAL A 8 10.49 -13.16 4.38
C VAL A 8 9.12 -12.51 4.32
N VAL A 9 9.06 -11.20 4.48
CA VAL A 9 7.80 -10.45 4.44
C VAL A 9 7.41 -10.08 3.02
N SER A 10 6.12 -9.88 2.77
CA SER A 10 5.59 -9.41 1.49
C SER A 10 6.26 -8.10 1.07
N GLY A 11 6.54 -7.95 -0.22
CA GLY A 11 7.24 -6.79 -0.78
C GLY A 11 8.77 -6.82 -0.61
N SER A 12 9.34 -7.91 -0.06
CA SER A 12 10.79 -8.12 -0.05
C SER A 12 11.32 -8.38 -1.46
N VAL A 13 12.49 -7.81 -1.75
CA VAL A 13 13.22 -8.06 -3.00
C VAL A 13 14.19 -9.23 -2.80
N PHE A 14 14.21 -10.16 -3.72
CA PHE A 14 15.13 -11.29 -3.72
C PHE A 14 16.31 -11.03 -4.68
N PRO A 15 17.48 -10.68 -4.16
CA PRO A 15 18.65 -10.47 -5.01
C PRO A 15 19.03 -11.75 -5.74
N PHE A 16 19.36 -11.64 -7.03
CA PHE A 16 19.80 -12.76 -7.87
C PHE A 16 18.85 -13.96 -7.84
N PHE A 17 17.53 -13.69 -7.81
CA PHE A 17 16.52 -14.74 -7.78
C PHE A 17 16.38 -15.43 -9.14
N ASP A 18 16.56 -16.75 -9.15
CA ASP A 18 16.28 -17.61 -10.29
C ASP A 18 14.90 -18.26 -10.10
N ALA A 19 13.95 -17.86 -10.94
CA ALA A 19 12.57 -18.34 -10.88
C ALA A 19 12.44 -19.85 -11.19
N THR A 20 13.35 -20.43 -11.96
CA THR A 20 13.34 -21.86 -12.32
C THR A 20 13.76 -22.73 -11.14
N THR A 21 14.85 -22.38 -10.50
CA THR A 21 15.40 -23.13 -9.35
C THR A 21 14.86 -22.64 -8.01
N LYS A 22 14.15 -21.48 -8.00
CA LYS A 22 13.68 -20.76 -6.81
C LYS A 22 14.79 -20.42 -5.82
N LYS A 23 16.00 -20.24 -6.32
CA LYS A 23 17.17 -19.91 -5.51
C LYS A 23 17.49 -18.42 -5.59
N MET A 24 18.06 -17.89 -4.50
CA MET A 24 18.56 -16.51 -4.39
C MET A 24 19.87 -16.51 -3.62
N GLN A 25 20.68 -15.47 -3.80
CA GLN A 25 21.94 -15.27 -3.07
C GLN A 25 21.85 -14.05 -2.19
N ILE A 26 22.16 -14.19 -0.91
CA ILE A 26 22.23 -13.11 0.06
C ILE A 26 23.52 -13.24 0.86
N GLY A 27 24.43 -12.26 0.74
CA GLY A 27 25.67 -12.19 1.51
C GLY A 27 26.60 -13.40 1.30
N GLY A 28 26.57 -14.04 0.13
CA GLY A 28 27.39 -15.22 -0.17
C GLY A 28 26.70 -16.57 0.11
N ASP A 29 25.57 -16.56 0.81
CA ASP A 29 24.76 -17.76 1.06
C ASP A 29 23.67 -17.93 0.01
N THR A 30 23.36 -19.19 -0.31
CA THR A 30 22.26 -19.54 -1.22
C THR A 30 21.05 -19.99 -0.42
N TYR A 31 19.90 -19.37 -0.70
CA TYR A 31 18.62 -19.69 -0.10
C TYR A 31 17.65 -20.22 -1.16
N THR A 32 16.76 -21.12 -0.77
CA THR A 32 15.70 -21.63 -1.64
C THR A 32 14.36 -21.14 -1.13
N LEU A 33 13.55 -20.52 -2.01
CA LEU A 33 12.19 -20.10 -1.68
C LEU A 33 11.28 -21.34 -1.60
N VAL A 34 10.79 -21.64 -0.40
CA VAL A 34 9.91 -22.80 -0.13
C VAL A 34 8.42 -22.46 -0.17
N SER A 35 8.07 -21.18 -0.22
CA SER A 35 6.68 -20.73 -0.34
C SER A 35 6.18 -20.90 -1.77
N LYS A 36 4.90 -21.27 -1.92
CA LYS A 36 4.23 -21.17 -3.22
C LYS A 36 3.97 -19.67 -3.47
N MET A 37 4.58 -19.12 -4.51
CA MET A 37 4.11 -17.87 -5.10
C MET A 37 2.70 -18.18 -5.63
N LYS A 38 1.70 -17.51 -5.07
CA LYS A 38 0.34 -17.62 -5.59
C LYS A 38 0.32 -16.85 -6.90
N ASP A 39 0.17 -17.56 -8.01
CA ASP A 39 -0.31 -16.94 -9.24
C ASP A 39 -1.76 -16.56 -8.97
N VAL A 40 -1.97 -15.30 -8.66
CA VAL A 40 -3.32 -14.75 -8.54
C VAL A 40 -3.71 -14.39 -9.96
N GLY A 41 -4.50 -15.24 -10.60
CA GLY A 41 -5.15 -14.89 -11.88
C GLY A 41 -6.02 -13.66 -11.60
N ILE A 42 -5.54 -12.49 -12.04
CA ILE A 42 -6.15 -11.21 -11.72
C ILE A 42 -6.45 -10.51 -13.03
N ASP A 43 -7.69 -10.07 -13.13
CA ASP A 43 -8.24 -9.46 -14.32
C ASP A 43 -7.71 -8.05 -14.59
N SER A 44 -7.19 -7.36 -13.53
CA SER A 44 -6.61 -6.02 -13.68
C SER A 44 -5.54 -5.70 -12.62
N LEU A 45 -4.65 -4.75 -12.96
CA LEU A 45 -3.66 -4.21 -12.01
C LEU A 45 -4.31 -3.52 -10.80
N ARG A 46 -5.51 -2.97 -10.98
CA ARG A 46 -6.31 -2.35 -9.91
C ARG A 46 -6.77 -3.38 -8.89
N ASP A 47 -7.25 -4.54 -9.35
CA ASP A 47 -7.66 -5.64 -8.47
C ASP A 47 -6.48 -6.22 -7.68
N LEU A 48 -5.28 -6.27 -8.31
CA LEU A 48 -4.03 -6.62 -7.62
C LEU A 48 -3.76 -5.70 -6.44
N ILE A 49 -3.78 -4.39 -6.68
CA ILE A 49 -3.50 -3.38 -5.66
C ILE A 49 -4.48 -3.50 -4.50
N ILE A 50 -5.78 -3.64 -4.79
CA ILE A 50 -6.79 -3.81 -3.75
C ILE A 50 -6.58 -5.12 -2.99
N GLY A 51 -6.34 -6.23 -3.70
CA GLY A 51 -6.06 -7.52 -3.08
C GLY A 51 -4.85 -7.48 -2.15
N TYR A 52 -3.76 -6.84 -2.59
CA TYR A 52 -2.55 -6.67 -1.77
C TYR A 52 -2.79 -5.75 -0.57
N ALA A 53 -3.55 -4.67 -0.73
CA ALA A 53 -3.89 -3.78 0.37
C ALA A 53 -4.72 -4.51 1.46
N LEU A 54 -5.69 -5.34 1.05
CA LEU A 54 -6.51 -6.13 1.95
C LEU A 54 -5.73 -7.24 2.69
N MET A 55 -4.60 -7.73 2.14
CA MET A 55 -3.71 -8.66 2.87
C MET A 55 -3.14 -8.05 4.16
N TYR A 56 -3.04 -6.72 4.23
CA TYR A 56 -2.57 -5.98 5.41
C TYR A 56 -3.71 -5.60 6.38
N TYR A 57 -4.96 -5.93 6.07
CA TYR A 57 -6.10 -5.60 6.94
C TYR A 57 -5.85 -6.01 8.39
N ASN A 58 -6.10 -5.10 9.34
CA ASN A 58 -5.80 -5.21 10.77
C ASN A 58 -4.30 -5.22 11.16
N THR A 59 -3.36 -5.06 10.24
CA THR A 59 -1.96 -4.82 10.61
C THR A 59 -1.84 -3.58 11.50
N PRO A 60 -1.15 -3.64 12.65
CA PRO A 60 -1.00 -2.49 13.53
C PRO A 60 -0.28 -1.32 12.84
N TYR A 61 -0.68 -0.10 13.20
CA TYR A 61 0.06 1.08 12.77
C TYR A 61 1.42 1.14 13.48
N LEU A 62 2.46 1.32 12.70
CA LEU A 62 3.81 1.57 13.20
C LEU A 62 4.48 2.63 12.33
N TRP A 63 4.83 3.77 12.93
CA TRP A 63 5.56 4.82 12.21
C TRP A 63 6.88 4.28 11.62
N GLY A 64 7.12 4.51 10.34
CA GLY A 64 8.27 3.95 9.62
C GLY A 64 8.11 2.49 9.21
N GLY A 65 7.04 1.81 9.63
CA GLY A 65 6.78 0.40 9.34
C GLY A 65 6.43 0.12 7.89
N ARG A 66 6.86 -1.06 7.40
CA ARG A 66 6.59 -1.55 6.03
C ARG A 66 6.42 -3.07 5.99
N SER A 67 5.81 -3.64 7.01
CA SER A 67 5.67 -5.09 7.12
C SER A 67 4.32 -5.49 7.72
N PRO A 68 3.91 -6.77 7.61
CA PRO A 68 2.70 -7.27 8.27
C PRO A 68 2.71 -7.17 9.80
N TYR A 69 3.87 -6.90 10.42
CA TYR A 69 4.01 -6.72 11.86
C TYR A 69 3.80 -5.28 12.31
N GLY A 70 3.83 -4.34 11.38
CA GLY A 70 3.59 -2.93 11.61
C GLY A 70 3.84 -2.12 10.34
N ILE A 71 2.91 -1.21 10.03
CA ILE A 71 2.94 -0.44 8.79
C ILE A 71 2.35 0.95 9.00
N ASP A 72 2.93 1.99 8.38
CA ASP A 72 2.32 3.31 8.33
C ASP A 72 1.57 3.56 7.02
N CYS A 73 0.96 4.74 6.89
CA CYS A 73 0.09 5.06 5.75
C CYS A 73 0.82 5.03 4.40
N SER A 74 1.96 5.69 4.30
CA SER A 74 2.77 5.72 3.07
C SER A 74 3.57 4.44 2.86
N GLY A 75 3.90 3.71 3.94
CA GLY A 75 4.46 2.36 3.86
C GLY A 75 3.48 1.36 3.26
N LEU A 76 2.18 1.46 3.60
CA LEU A 76 1.13 0.63 3.02
C LEU A 76 1.03 0.85 1.51
N SER A 77 0.84 2.10 1.07
CA SER A 77 0.79 2.40 -0.37
C SER A 77 2.07 1.98 -1.08
N GLN A 78 3.25 2.26 -0.50
CA GLN A 78 4.54 1.89 -1.09
C GLN A 78 4.66 0.39 -1.31
N ILE A 79 4.38 -0.43 -0.30
CA ILE A 79 4.53 -1.89 -0.37
C ILE A 79 3.51 -2.51 -1.32
N VAL A 80 2.25 -2.06 -1.23
CA VAL A 80 1.17 -2.56 -2.10
C VAL A 80 1.49 -2.30 -3.58
N TYR A 81 1.90 -1.09 -3.91
CA TYR A 81 2.28 -0.73 -5.28
C TYR A 81 3.54 -1.47 -5.75
N ARG A 82 4.55 -1.63 -4.87
CA ARG A 82 5.75 -2.42 -5.18
C ARG A 82 5.41 -3.88 -5.49
N MET A 83 4.50 -4.49 -4.76
CA MET A 83 4.03 -5.86 -5.05
C MET A 83 3.31 -5.96 -6.40
N ALA A 84 2.75 -4.86 -6.88
CA ALA A 84 2.16 -4.72 -8.21
C ALA A 84 3.17 -4.28 -9.29
N GLY A 85 4.47 -4.18 -8.96
CA GLY A 85 5.55 -3.81 -9.89
C GLY A 85 5.76 -2.31 -10.07
N ILE A 86 5.19 -1.47 -9.20
CA ILE A 86 5.29 0.00 -9.28
C ILE A 86 6.02 0.53 -8.04
N ASP A 87 7.13 1.21 -8.22
CA ASP A 87 7.87 1.82 -7.12
C ASP A 87 7.32 3.20 -6.77
N LEU A 88 6.98 3.40 -5.50
CA LEU A 88 6.60 4.68 -4.92
C LEU A 88 7.68 5.17 -3.94
N PRO A 89 7.87 6.50 -3.80
CA PRO A 89 8.69 7.08 -2.76
C PRO A 89 8.20 6.68 -1.35
N ARG A 90 9.06 6.91 -0.34
CA ARG A 90 8.75 6.50 1.04
C ARG A 90 7.65 7.32 1.68
N ASP A 91 7.68 8.63 1.51
CA ASP A 91 6.83 9.55 2.26
C ASP A 91 5.60 10.00 1.46
N ALA A 92 4.47 10.19 2.14
CA ALA A 92 3.24 10.66 1.51
C ALA A 92 3.43 12.00 0.79
N SER A 93 4.23 12.90 1.35
CA SER A 93 4.58 14.19 0.73
C SER A 93 5.37 14.07 -0.58
N GLN A 94 6.06 12.96 -0.78
CA GLN A 94 6.75 12.63 -2.03
C GLN A 94 5.81 11.89 -2.98
N GLN A 95 5.00 10.96 -2.46
CA GLN A 95 4.06 10.19 -3.28
C GLN A 95 3.03 11.09 -3.97
N VAL A 96 2.58 12.15 -3.31
CA VAL A 96 1.61 13.12 -3.87
C VAL A 96 2.13 13.87 -5.10
N THR A 97 3.43 13.89 -5.33
CA THR A 97 4.02 14.55 -6.54
C THR A 97 3.88 13.69 -7.80
N LEU A 98 3.49 12.42 -7.68
CA LEU A 98 3.37 11.48 -8.79
C LEU A 98 1.95 11.43 -9.36
N GLY A 99 1.87 10.97 -10.61
CA GLY A 99 0.60 10.68 -11.27
C GLY A 99 -0.23 11.90 -11.65
N GLN A 100 -1.45 11.64 -12.11
CA GLN A 100 -2.41 12.66 -12.53
C GLN A 100 -3.28 13.10 -11.36
N ASN A 101 -3.61 14.40 -11.32
CA ASN A 101 -4.54 14.97 -10.33
C ASN A 101 -5.99 14.70 -10.73
N TYR A 102 -6.80 14.32 -9.75
CA TYR A 102 -8.25 14.30 -9.82
C TYR A 102 -8.82 15.10 -8.66
N SER A 103 -9.76 16.00 -8.95
CA SER A 103 -10.33 16.91 -7.95
C SER A 103 -11.60 16.35 -7.34
N PHE A 104 -12.30 15.49 -8.05
CA PHE A 104 -13.58 14.94 -7.61
C PHE A 104 -13.47 13.46 -7.26
N LEU A 105 -14.09 13.09 -6.15
CA LEU A 105 -14.11 11.69 -5.69
C LEU A 105 -14.85 10.77 -6.67
N GLU A 106 -15.81 11.31 -7.40
CA GLU A 106 -16.60 10.61 -8.43
C GLU A 106 -15.75 10.13 -9.61
N GLU A 107 -14.59 10.77 -9.83
CA GLU A 107 -13.64 10.38 -10.88
C GLU A 107 -12.64 9.33 -10.38
N ALA A 108 -12.60 9.10 -9.06
CA ALA A 108 -11.66 8.16 -8.47
C ALA A 108 -11.99 6.72 -8.84
N MET A 109 -10.96 5.95 -9.11
CA MET A 109 -11.05 4.53 -9.43
C MET A 109 -10.36 3.70 -8.35
N PRO A 110 -10.74 2.41 -8.20
CA PRO A 110 -10.02 1.50 -7.30
C PRO A 110 -8.51 1.52 -7.57
N GLY A 111 -7.72 1.60 -6.52
CA GLY A 111 -6.27 1.71 -6.61
C GLY A 111 -5.74 3.15 -6.69
N ASP A 112 -6.54 4.18 -6.97
CA ASP A 112 -6.08 5.57 -6.89
C ASP A 112 -5.68 5.92 -5.45
N LEU A 113 -4.73 6.85 -5.29
CA LEU A 113 -4.26 7.30 -3.99
C LEU A 113 -4.96 8.59 -3.58
N ALA A 114 -5.58 8.61 -2.41
CA ALA A 114 -6.12 9.83 -1.80
C ALA A 114 -5.13 10.36 -0.76
N PHE A 115 -4.83 11.66 -0.84
CA PHE A 115 -3.90 12.35 0.05
C PHE A 115 -4.62 13.34 0.94
N PHE A 116 -4.22 13.37 2.19
CA PHE A 116 -4.83 14.18 3.23
C PHE A 116 -3.80 15.07 3.88
N GLY A 117 -4.23 16.21 4.35
CA GLY A 117 -3.31 17.18 4.93
C GLY A 117 -3.98 18.10 5.95
N ASP A 118 -3.14 18.89 6.58
CA ASP A 118 -3.54 19.89 7.54
C ASP A 118 -4.01 21.21 6.87
N GLU A 119 -4.29 22.21 7.68
CA GLU A 119 -4.75 23.54 7.22
C GLU A 119 -3.68 24.31 6.46
N THR A 120 -2.40 23.99 6.68
CA THR A 120 -1.27 24.61 5.96
C THR A 120 -1.08 24.03 4.55
N GLY A 121 -1.78 22.93 4.23
CA GLY A 121 -1.64 22.20 2.97
C GLY A 121 -0.57 21.14 2.99
N ALA A 122 0.14 20.94 4.11
CA ALA A 122 1.12 19.88 4.24
C ALA A 122 0.44 18.50 4.20
N ILE A 123 0.95 17.60 3.35
CA ILE A 123 0.44 16.24 3.24
C ILE A 123 0.96 15.41 4.41
N THR A 124 0.03 14.89 5.20
CA THR A 124 0.30 14.14 6.43
C THR A 124 -0.18 12.70 6.38
N HIS A 125 -1.04 12.34 5.40
CA HIS A 125 -1.61 11.01 5.31
C HIS A 125 -1.94 10.63 3.87
N VAL A 126 -2.00 9.30 3.62
CA VAL A 126 -2.38 8.72 2.33
C VAL A 126 -3.16 7.42 2.54
N GLY A 127 -4.08 7.15 1.63
CA GLY A 127 -4.80 5.88 1.56
C GLY A 127 -5.09 5.48 0.11
N ILE A 128 -5.53 4.25 -0.07
CA ILE A 128 -5.83 3.63 -1.37
C ILE A 128 -7.35 3.58 -1.53
N ILE A 129 -7.89 4.21 -2.57
CA ILE A 129 -9.31 4.13 -2.90
C ILE A 129 -9.64 2.67 -3.24
N TRP A 130 -10.66 2.13 -2.58
CA TRP A 130 -11.13 0.76 -2.86
C TRP A 130 -12.38 0.77 -3.74
N GLU A 131 -13.39 1.50 -3.29
CA GLU A 131 -14.65 1.70 -3.98
C GLU A 131 -15.00 3.19 -3.94
N GLN A 132 -16.05 3.61 -4.63
CA GLN A 132 -16.42 5.03 -4.77
C GLN A 132 -16.45 5.81 -3.44
N ASN A 133 -16.83 5.17 -2.33
CA ASN A 133 -16.93 5.83 -1.01
C ASN A 133 -16.15 5.08 0.07
N ARG A 134 -15.13 4.27 -0.31
CA ARG A 134 -14.33 3.51 0.64
C ARG A 134 -12.85 3.65 0.37
N ILE A 135 -12.09 3.68 1.46
CA ILE A 135 -10.64 3.84 1.43
C ILE A 135 -9.97 2.83 2.37
N ILE A 136 -8.89 2.22 1.90
CA ILE A 136 -8.00 1.38 2.70
C ILE A 136 -6.84 2.24 3.14
N HIS A 137 -6.61 2.39 4.44
CA HIS A 137 -5.52 3.20 4.96
C HIS A 137 -5.02 2.68 6.30
N ALA A 138 -3.84 3.15 6.74
CA ALA A 138 -3.28 2.80 8.04
C ALA A 138 -3.45 3.95 9.03
N SER A 139 -4.35 3.79 10.01
CA SER A 139 -4.60 4.72 11.10
C SER A 139 -5.00 3.92 12.35
N GLY A 140 -4.09 3.84 13.33
CA GLY A 140 -4.15 2.90 14.44
C GLY A 140 -3.89 1.44 14.02
N ARG A 141 -4.47 1.03 12.92
CA ARG A 141 -4.25 -0.21 12.18
C ARG A 141 -4.59 0.02 10.70
N VAL A 142 -4.28 -0.94 9.84
CA VAL A 142 -4.84 -0.94 8.48
C VAL A 142 -6.33 -1.25 8.57
N ARG A 143 -7.13 -0.34 8.01
CA ARG A 143 -8.59 -0.37 8.11
C ARG A 143 -9.26 0.13 6.84
N VAL A 144 -10.55 -0.14 6.73
CA VAL A 144 -11.42 0.42 5.70
C VAL A 144 -12.38 1.38 6.36
N ASP A 145 -12.36 2.63 5.90
CA ASP A 145 -13.29 3.65 6.35
C ASP A 145 -14.06 4.26 5.17
N LYS A 146 -15.10 5.04 5.46
CA LYS A 146 -15.79 5.84 4.46
C LYS A 146 -14.95 7.06 4.09
N ILE A 147 -15.02 7.44 2.82
CA ILE A 147 -14.43 8.67 2.29
C ILE A 147 -15.48 9.46 1.51
N ASP A 148 -15.45 10.77 1.65
CA ASP A 148 -16.16 11.71 0.81
C ASP A 148 -15.27 12.94 0.50
N HIS A 149 -15.83 13.98 -0.12
CA HIS A 149 -15.10 15.19 -0.49
C HIS A 149 -14.55 15.99 0.71
N GLN A 150 -15.04 15.77 1.93
CA GLN A 150 -14.47 16.35 3.15
C GLN A 150 -13.26 15.56 3.62
N GLY A 151 -13.29 14.23 3.48
CA GLY A 151 -12.18 13.36 3.88
C GLY A 151 -12.63 12.01 4.43
N ILE A 152 -11.82 11.44 5.33
CA ILE A 152 -12.10 10.14 5.95
C ILE A 152 -12.99 10.31 7.16
N PHE A 153 -14.19 9.72 7.10
CA PHE A 153 -15.10 9.60 8.24
C PHE A 153 -14.82 8.32 9.02
N ASN A 154 -14.34 8.46 10.25
CA ASN A 154 -14.10 7.33 11.15
C ASN A 154 -15.39 6.97 11.89
N GLU A 155 -15.94 5.79 11.58
CA GLU A 155 -17.22 5.35 12.16
C GLU A 155 -17.14 5.01 13.66
N ASP A 156 -15.95 4.59 14.15
CA ASP A 156 -15.76 4.30 15.58
C ASP A 156 -15.77 5.60 16.40
N LEU A 157 -15.14 6.65 15.86
CA LEU A 157 -15.04 7.95 16.51
C LEU A 157 -16.18 8.91 16.15
N LYS A 158 -17.04 8.58 15.18
CA LYS A 158 -18.15 9.36 14.66
C LYS A 158 -17.74 10.78 14.22
N ARG A 159 -16.57 10.91 13.60
CA ARG A 159 -16.03 12.19 13.11
C ARG A 159 -15.09 12.02 11.92
N TYR A 160 -14.88 13.10 11.19
CA TYR A 160 -13.81 13.20 10.22
C TYR A 160 -12.46 13.24 10.92
N THR A 161 -11.49 12.48 10.41
CA THR A 161 -10.16 12.36 11.01
C THR A 161 -9.04 12.85 10.08
N HIS A 162 -9.30 12.90 8.78
CA HIS A 162 -8.31 13.28 7.76
C HIS A 162 -9.01 14.11 6.68
N ASN A 163 -8.56 15.33 6.43
CA ASN A 163 -9.14 16.23 5.43
C ASN A 163 -8.56 15.95 4.05
N LEU A 164 -9.41 15.61 3.08
CA LEU A 164 -9.00 15.31 1.70
C LEU A 164 -8.37 16.55 1.05
N LYS A 165 -7.25 16.36 0.36
CA LYS A 165 -6.57 17.42 -0.40
C LYS A 165 -6.55 17.16 -1.89
N VAL A 166 -6.18 15.93 -2.29
CA VAL A 166 -6.10 15.57 -3.70
C VAL A 166 -6.15 14.06 -3.88
N ILE A 167 -6.66 13.62 -5.02
CA ILE A 167 -6.61 12.24 -5.48
C ILE A 167 -5.59 12.15 -6.62
N LYS A 168 -4.78 11.11 -6.59
CA LYS A 168 -3.75 10.85 -7.61
C LYS A 168 -3.97 9.49 -8.25
N ARG A 169 -3.99 9.49 -9.57
CA ARG A 169 -3.94 8.27 -10.37
C ARG A 169 -2.51 8.02 -10.81
N ILE A 170 -1.94 6.96 -10.28
CA ILE A 170 -0.59 6.49 -10.63
C ILE A 170 -0.67 5.49 -11.78
N LEU A 171 -1.76 4.72 -11.83
CA LEU A 171 -1.99 3.71 -12.85
C LEU A 171 -2.37 4.37 -14.17
N THR A 172 -1.65 4.03 -15.23
CA THR A 172 -2.05 4.32 -16.61
C THR A 172 -2.87 3.13 -17.11
N ASP A 173 -4.06 3.37 -17.56
CA ASP A 173 -4.92 2.36 -18.18
C ASP A 173 -4.33 1.86 -19.50
#